data_274812ae832c7ba01ad678e220333789
#
_entry.id   274812ae832c7ba01ad678e220333789
#
_cell.length_a   1.000
_cell.length_b   1.000
_cell.length_c   1.000
_cell.angle_alpha   90.00
_cell.angle_beta   90.00
_cell.angle_gamma   90.00
#
_symmetry.space_group_name_H-M   'P 1'
#
loop_
_entity.id
_entity.type
_entity.pdbx_description
1 polymer ?
#
loop_
_entity_poly.entity_id
_entity_poly.type
_entity_poly.pdbx_seq_one_letter_code
_entity_poly.pdbx_strand_id
1 'polypeptide(L)'
;MSNGRFDLGVGLGYRRKEFSDQGISHTERGGRLQEGMAIVQKLLAGESVTHEGKYYYLKDIKISPPALQRPHPPIWLGAIAPKAIERAAKMGFHFQSVGPAELNAAYDGALTAAGRDPKEYNIAAQRAVYVAKSRSQAWEECAQSLHYLTECYAKWFAEANDQEGDDQALKNLP
;
A
#
# COMPACT_ATOMS: atom_id res chain seq x y z
N MET A 1 1.98 -22.37 8.34
CA MET A 1 0.99 -21.38 8.72
C MET A 1 -0.05 -21.13 7.63
N SER A 2 0.19 -20.29 6.59
CA SER A 2 -0.81 -20.03 5.53
C SER A 2 -0.90 -21.10 4.43
N ASN A 3 0.08 -21.98 4.34
CA ASN A 3 0.20 -22.98 3.25
C ASN A 3 0.16 -22.31 1.85
N GLY A 4 0.91 -21.23 1.69
CA GLY A 4 1.00 -20.50 0.40
C GLY A 4 -0.20 -19.58 0.08
N ARG A 5 -1.02 -19.22 1.07
CA ARG A 5 -2.16 -18.29 0.90
C ARG A 5 -1.90 -16.91 1.52
N PHE A 6 -0.66 -16.48 1.53
CA PHE A 6 -0.27 -15.18 2.08
C PHE A 6 -0.09 -14.16 0.95
N ASP A 7 -0.68 -12.99 1.10
CA ASP A 7 -0.46 -11.82 0.28
C ASP A 7 0.11 -10.70 1.15
N LEU A 8 1.10 -9.97 0.64
CA LEU A 8 1.76 -8.88 1.34
C LEU A 8 1.21 -7.54 0.86
N GLY A 9 0.39 -6.89 1.68
CA GLY A 9 -0.04 -5.51 1.45
C GLY A 9 0.95 -4.51 2.04
N VAL A 10 1.33 -3.49 1.27
CA VAL A 10 2.21 -2.41 1.69
C VAL A 10 1.64 -1.05 1.30
N GLY A 11 2.05 -0.01 2.01
CA GLY A 11 1.68 1.38 1.73
C GLY A 11 2.81 2.32 2.10
N LEU A 12 2.78 3.54 1.53
CA LEU A 12 3.80 4.55 1.83
C LEU A 12 3.60 5.23 3.20
N GLY A 13 2.39 5.21 3.73
CA GLY A 13 2.01 6.08 4.82
C GLY A 13 1.78 7.53 4.36
N TYR A 14 0.89 8.25 5.03
CA TYR A 14 0.55 9.64 4.71
C TYR A 14 0.65 10.58 5.91
N ARG A 15 0.56 10.06 7.15
CA ARG A 15 0.60 10.86 8.37
C ARG A 15 2.04 11.25 8.71
N ARG A 16 2.35 12.54 8.59
CA ARG A 16 3.71 13.08 8.88
C ARG A 16 4.16 12.79 10.30
N LYS A 17 3.22 12.84 11.26
CA LYS A 17 3.52 12.57 12.66
C LYS A 17 4.08 11.16 12.88
N GLU A 18 3.57 10.15 12.19
CA GLU A 18 4.06 8.77 12.32
C GLU A 18 5.53 8.65 11.87
N PHE A 19 5.93 9.41 10.85
CA PHE A 19 7.31 9.46 10.40
C PHE A 19 8.21 10.22 11.39
N SER A 20 7.76 11.39 11.86
CA SER A 20 8.55 12.19 12.79
C SER A 20 8.74 11.48 14.13
N ASP A 21 7.75 10.76 14.62
CA ASP A 21 7.84 9.96 15.85
C ASP A 21 8.88 8.82 15.73
N GLN A 22 9.19 8.39 14.50
CA GLN A 22 10.22 7.39 14.21
C GLN A 22 11.57 8.04 13.79
N GLY A 23 11.69 9.36 13.84
CA GLY A 23 12.87 10.06 13.37
C GLY A 23 13.14 9.94 11.87
N ILE A 24 12.13 9.66 11.08
CA ILE A 24 12.20 9.47 9.63
C ILE A 24 11.61 10.68 8.92
N SER A 25 12.29 11.18 7.88
CA SER A 25 11.69 12.20 7.01
C SER A 25 10.56 11.64 6.17
N HIS A 26 9.38 12.28 6.22
CA HIS A 26 8.23 11.92 5.40
C HIS A 26 8.55 11.95 3.88
N THR A 27 9.46 12.82 3.44
CA THR A 27 9.86 12.92 2.03
C THR A 27 10.64 11.70 1.54
N GLU A 28 11.22 10.91 2.45
CA GLU A 28 11.98 9.70 2.11
C GLU A 28 11.11 8.46 1.90
N ARG A 29 9.82 8.51 2.27
CA ARG A 29 8.91 7.35 2.29
C ARG A 29 8.90 6.54 1.00
N GLY A 30 8.92 7.23 -0.15
CA GLY A 30 8.91 6.57 -1.45
C GLY A 30 10.20 5.82 -1.77
N GLY A 31 11.35 6.44 -1.50
CA GLY A 31 12.66 5.83 -1.69
C GLY A 31 12.89 4.67 -0.72
N ARG A 32 12.52 4.86 0.56
CA ARG A 32 12.61 3.79 1.58
C ARG A 32 11.74 2.58 1.21
N LEU A 33 10.51 2.81 0.75
CA LEU A 33 9.65 1.71 0.30
C LEU A 33 10.28 0.98 -0.89
N GLN A 34 10.75 1.70 -1.90
CA GLN A 34 11.33 1.09 -3.09
C GLN A 34 12.57 0.26 -2.78
N GLU A 35 13.50 0.80 -2.00
CA GLU A 35 14.73 0.10 -1.60
C GLU A 35 14.41 -1.09 -0.68
N GLY A 36 13.55 -0.88 0.33
CA GLY A 36 13.15 -1.93 1.26
C GLY A 36 12.41 -3.09 0.58
N MET A 37 11.52 -2.80 -0.36
CA MET A 37 10.79 -3.86 -1.06
C MET A 37 11.67 -4.69 -1.99
N ALA A 38 12.69 -4.10 -2.61
CA ALA A 38 13.68 -4.85 -3.38
C ALA A 38 14.46 -5.86 -2.49
N ILE A 39 14.73 -5.49 -1.25
CA ILE A 39 15.33 -6.38 -0.23
C ILE A 39 14.34 -7.46 0.19
N VAL A 40 13.10 -7.07 0.53
CA VAL A 40 12.06 -7.99 1.01
C VAL A 40 11.74 -9.07 -0.02
N GLN A 41 11.64 -8.73 -1.30
CA GLN A 41 11.42 -9.71 -2.37
C GLN A 41 12.50 -10.79 -2.39
N LYS A 42 13.78 -10.41 -2.31
CA LYS A 42 14.92 -11.35 -2.27
C LYS A 42 14.88 -12.24 -1.02
N LEU A 43 14.64 -11.64 0.13
CA LEU A 43 14.55 -12.39 1.38
C LEU A 43 13.40 -13.40 1.36
N LEU A 44 12.22 -13.01 0.86
CA LEU A 44 11.07 -13.90 0.72
C LEU A 44 11.31 -15.01 -0.31
N ALA A 45 12.10 -14.75 -1.35
CA ALA A 45 12.57 -15.77 -2.29
C ALA A 45 13.55 -16.78 -1.66
N GLY A 46 14.07 -16.47 -0.46
CA GLY A 46 15.02 -17.32 0.27
C GLY A 46 16.49 -17.04 -0.06
N GLU A 47 16.77 -15.90 -0.68
CA GLU A 47 18.13 -15.45 -0.99
C GLU A 47 18.83 -14.93 0.28
N SER A 48 20.16 -15.06 0.33
CA SER A 48 20.98 -14.30 1.27
C SER A 48 21.24 -12.92 0.67
N VAL A 49 21.01 -11.86 1.46
CA VAL A 49 21.08 -10.48 1.00
C VAL A 49 22.19 -9.73 1.73
N THR A 50 23.16 -9.25 0.95
CA THR A 50 24.06 -8.16 1.34
C THR A 50 23.66 -6.93 0.54
N HIS A 51 23.41 -5.81 1.22
CA HIS A 51 22.94 -4.58 0.61
C HIS A 51 23.57 -3.36 1.29
N GLU A 52 24.12 -2.47 0.49
CA GLU A 52 24.60 -1.16 0.91
C GLU A 52 23.84 -0.10 0.11
N GLY A 53 22.77 0.42 0.70
CA GLY A 53 21.89 1.37 0.04
C GLY A 53 21.85 2.71 0.73
N LYS A 54 20.97 3.58 0.27
CA LYS A 54 20.75 4.88 0.87
C LYS A 54 20.07 4.78 2.25
N TYR A 55 19.18 3.82 2.42
CA TYR A 55 18.31 3.71 3.60
C TYR A 55 18.54 2.46 4.42
N TYR A 56 19.11 1.40 3.82
CA TYR A 56 19.28 0.11 4.46
C TYR A 56 20.68 -0.44 4.23
N TYR A 57 21.25 -1.01 5.30
CA TYR A 57 22.53 -1.71 5.30
C TYR A 57 22.32 -3.11 5.85
N LEU A 58 22.60 -4.12 5.04
CA LEU A 58 22.46 -5.52 5.41
C LEU A 58 23.74 -6.26 5.01
N LYS A 59 24.14 -7.22 5.84
CA LYS A 59 25.28 -8.07 5.55
C LYS A 59 24.89 -9.53 5.80
N ASP A 60 24.84 -10.30 4.71
CA ASP A 60 24.56 -11.73 4.72
C ASP A 60 23.29 -12.12 5.50
N ILE A 61 22.20 -11.37 5.29
CA ILE A 61 20.92 -11.60 5.96
C ILE A 61 20.10 -12.59 5.15
N LYS A 62 19.56 -13.61 5.82
CA LYS A 62 18.64 -14.59 5.25
C LYS A 62 17.49 -14.87 6.21
N ILE A 63 16.30 -15.09 5.67
CA ILE A 63 15.16 -15.54 6.48
C ILE A 63 14.91 -17.04 6.29
N SER A 64 14.51 -17.70 7.36
CA SER A 64 14.19 -19.13 7.37
C SER A 64 12.94 -19.38 8.21
N PRO A 65 11.97 -20.16 7.71
CA PRO A 65 11.90 -20.72 6.35
C PRO A 65 11.59 -19.64 5.31
N PRO A 66 11.97 -19.84 4.04
CA PRO A 66 11.57 -18.93 2.95
C PRO A 66 10.07 -19.07 2.67
N ALA A 67 9.51 -18.14 1.88
CA ALA A 67 8.13 -18.25 1.45
C ALA A 67 7.90 -19.50 0.60
N LEU A 68 6.69 -20.09 0.71
CA LEU A 68 6.28 -21.21 -0.16
C LEU A 68 5.95 -20.75 -1.57
N GLN A 69 5.40 -19.55 -1.69
CA GLN A 69 5.03 -18.93 -2.98
C GLN A 69 6.28 -18.49 -3.74
N ARG A 70 6.29 -18.67 -5.06
CA ARG A 70 7.44 -18.38 -5.91
C ARG A 70 7.08 -17.31 -6.96
N PRO A 71 7.99 -16.36 -7.21
CA PRO A 71 9.29 -16.14 -6.56
C PRO A 71 9.16 -15.66 -5.11
N HIS A 72 8.05 -15.05 -4.73
CA HIS A 72 7.64 -14.58 -3.41
C HIS A 72 6.11 -14.49 -3.35
N PRO A 73 5.48 -14.26 -2.19
CA PRO A 73 4.04 -13.98 -2.12
C PRO A 73 3.64 -12.79 -3.01
N PRO A 74 2.42 -12.76 -3.54
CA PRO A 74 1.90 -11.57 -4.21
C PRO A 74 2.07 -10.32 -3.34
N ILE A 75 2.50 -9.23 -3.93
CA ILE A 75 2.70 -7.96 -3.25
C ILE A 75 1.67 -6.96 -3.78
N TRP A 76 1.01 -6.27 -2.88
CA TRP A 76 -0.01 -5.28 -3.14
C TRP A 76 0.42 -3.92 -2.62
N LEU A 77 0.33 -2.88 -3.45
CA LEU A 77 0.61 -1.51 -3.02
C LEU A 77 -0.67 -0.69 -2.97
N GLY A 78 -0.99 -0.18 -1.78
CA GLY A 78 -2.03 0.82 -1.59
C GLY A 78 -1.51 2.21 -1.99
N ALA A 79 -2.20 2.87 -2.93
CA ALA A 79 -1.80 4.19 -3.40
C ALA A 79 -3.01 5.01 -3.86
N ILE A 80 -2.87 6.35 -3.76
CA ILE A 80 -3.84 7.33 -4.25
C ILE A 80 -3.14 8.32 -5.18
N ALA A 81 -1.96 8.79 -4.80
CA ALA A 81 -1.20 9.77 -5.56
C ALA A 81 -0.64 9.16 -6.86
N PRO A 82 -0.67 9.89 -8.00
CA PRO A 82 -0.21 9.38 -9.30
C PRO A 82 1.19 8.78 -9.27
N LYS A 83 2.16 9.45 -8.63
CA LYS A 83 3.53 8.93 -8.47
C LYS A 83 3.61 7.60 -7.70
N ALA A 84 2.68 7.36 -6.77
CA ALA A 84 2.64 6.10 -6.01
C ALA A 84 2.01 4.98 -6.85
N ILE A 85 0.99 5.29 -7.66
CA ILE A 85 0.39 4.36 -8.63
C ILE A 85 1.43 3.94 -9.69
N GLU A 86 2.16 4.89 -10.27
CA GLU A 86 3.26 4.61 -11.18
C GLU A 86 4.34 3.72 -10.54
N ARG A 87 4.65 3.95 -9.27
CA ARG A 87 5.61 3.14 -8.53
C ARG A 87 5.12 1.69 -8.39
N ALA A 88 3.84 1.48 -8.04
CA ALA A 88 3.24 0.14 -7.96
C ALA A 88 3.42 -0.61 -9.30
N ALA A 89 3.08 0.05 -10.41
CA ALA A 89 3.22 -0.51 -11.75
C ALA A 89 4.68 -0.82 -12.11
N LYS A 90 5.61 0.12 -11.88
CA LYS A 90 7.05 -0.08 -12.15
C LYS A 90 7.65 -1.23 -11.34
N MET A 91 7.22 -1.39 -10.09
CA MET A 91 7.67 -2.48 -9.21
C MET A 91 7.00 -3.82 -9.52
N GLY A 92 5.97 -3.85 -10.36
CA GLY A 92 5.22 -5.07 -10.68
C GLY A 92 4.40 -5.57 -9.50
N PHE A 93 3.83 -4.68 -8.70
CA PHE A 93 2.97 -5.02 -7.58
C PHE A 93 1.51 -4.88 -7.98
N HIS A 94 0.65 -5.74 -7.46
CA HIS A 94 -0.79 -5.57 -7.54
C HIS A 94 -1.25 -4.29 -6.87
N PHE A 95 -2.41 -3.79 -7.22
CA PHE A 95 -2.90 -2.50 -6.75
C PHE A 95 -4.05 -2.64 -5.76
N GLN A 96 -3.90 -2.03 -4.59
CA GLN A 96 -4.99 -1.85 -3.65
C GLN A 96 -5.58 -0.45 -3.83
N SER A 97 -6.73 -0.39 -4.49
CA SER A 97 -7.47 0.83 -4.77
C SER A 97 -8.36 1.23 -3.58
N VAL A 98 -8.54 2.53 -3.39
CA VAL A 98 -9.54 3.07 -2.46
C VAL A 98 -10.92 3.24 -3.10
N GLY A 99 -11.04 2.94 -4.40
CA GLY A 99 -12.35 2.79 -5.02
C GLY A 99 -12.65 3.50 -6.33
N PRO A 100 -12.26 4.77 -6.58
CA PRO A 100 -12.59 5.44 -7.84
C PRO A 100 -12.05 4.71 -9.06
N ALA A 101 -12.88 4.60 -10.13
CA ALA A 101 -12.52 3.90 -11.35
C ALA A 101 -11.32 4.55 -12.08
N GLU A 102 -11.16 5.84 -11.90
CA GLU A 102 -10.07 6.63 -12.46
C GLU A 102 -8.70 6.18 -11.96
N LEU A 103 -8.61 5.78 -10.68
CA LEU A 103 -7.37 5.23 -10.11
C LEU A 103 -7.02 3.87 -10.71
N ASN A 104 -8.02 3.05 -11.01
CA ASN A 104 -7.82 1.77 -11.65
C ASN A 104 -7.32 1.95 -13.09
N ALA A 105 -7.94 2.87 -13.86
CA ALA A 105 -7.50 3.21 -15.20
C ALA A 105 -6.08 3.83 -15.22
N ALA A 106 -5.76 4.66 -14.24
CA ALA A 106 -4.41 5.22 -14.08
C ALA A 106 -3.36 4.12 -13.81
N TYR A 107 -3.72 3.11 -13.02
CA TYR A 107 -2.83 1.98 -12.76
C TYR A 107 -2.63 1.11 -14.02
N ASP A 108 -3.68 0.80 -14.79
CA ASP A 108 -3.57 0.05 -16.04
C ASP A 108 -2.69 0.81 -17.06
N GLY A 109 -2.87 2.13 -17.17
CA GLY A 109 -2.03 2.98 -18.00
C GLY A 109 -0.56 2.97 -17.56
N ALA A 110 -0.32 3.02 -16.25
CA ALA A 110 1.03 2.97 -15.68
C ALA A 110 1.72 1.61 -15.91
N LEU A 111 0.97 0.49 -15.84
CA LEU A 111 1.48 -0.84 -16.19
C LEU A 111 1.92 -0.88 -17.67
N THR A 112 1.05 -0.42 -18.57
CA THR A 112 1.34 -0.36 -20.00
C THR A 112 2.59 0.48 -20.27
N ALA A 113 2.70 1.66 -19.64
CA ALA A 113 3.87 2.53 -19.75
C ALA A 113 5.15 1.89 -19.18
N ALA A 114 5.02 0.98 -18.21
CA ALA A 114 6.13 0.19 -17.66
C ALA A 114 6.45 -1.08 -18.48
N GLY A 115 5.79 -1.29 -19.64
CA GLY A 115 5.98 -2.46 -20.49
C GLY A 115 5.39 -3.75 -19.92
N ARG A 116 4.35 -3.65 -19.10
CA ARG A 116 3.67 -4.76 -18.44
C ARG A 116 2.26 -4.94 -18.99
N ASP A 117 1.77 -6.18 -19.07
CA ASP A 117 0.38 -6.46 -19.45
C ASP A 117 -0.54 -6.26 -18.24
N PRO A 118 -1.49 -5.32 -18.27
CA PRO A 118 -2.43 -5.11 -17.17
C PRO A 118 -3.22 -6.37 -16.77
N LYS A 119 -3.42 -7.33 -17.69
CA LYS A 119 -4.14 -8.57 -17.42
C LYS A 119 -3.43 -9.52 -16.45
N GLU A 120 -2.12 -9.34 -16.26
CA GLU A 120 -1.33 -10.12 -15.31
C GLU A 120 -1.42 -9.57 -13.87
N TYR A 121 -2.07 -8.41 -13.70
CA TYR A 121 -2.15 -7.72 -12.41
C TYR A 121 -3.59 -7.62 -11.91
N ASN A 122 -3.74 -7.69 -10.61
CA ASN A 122 -5.03 -7.60 -9.96
C ASN A 122 -5.20 -6.24 -9.28
N ILE A 123 -6.45 -5.78 -9.25
CA ILE A 123 -6.87 -4.60 -8.51
C ILE A 123 -7.83 -5.06 -7.42
N ALA A 124 -7.52 -4.75 -6.16
CA ALA A 124 -8.41 -4.98 -5.02
C ALA A 124 -8.99 -3.65 -4.55
N ALA A 125 -10.28 -3.62 -4.27
CA ALA A 125 -10.94 -2.46 -3.68
C ALA A 125 -11.45 -2.80 -2.28
N GLN A 126 -11.15 -1.93 -1.32
CA GLN A 126 -11.67 -2.06 0.03
C GLN A 126 -13.08 -1.49 0.12
N ARG A 127 -13.98 -2.22 0.78
CA ARG A 127 -15.35 -1.78 1.05
C ARG A 127 -15.73 -2.16 2.47
N ALA A 128 -16.40 -1.24 3.17
CA ALA A 128 -17.06 -1.57 4.43
C ALA A 128 -18.35 -2.33 4.13
N VAL A 129 -18.52 -3.49 4.74
CA VAL A 129 -19.72 -4.34 4.61
C VAL A 129 -20.19 -4.72 6.00
N TYR A 130 -21.48 -4.60 6.23
CA TYR A 130 -22.13 -5.05 7.44
C TYR A 130 -23.39 -5.87 7.11
N VAL A 131 -23.54 -7.02 7.74
CA VAL A 131 -24.64 -7.95 7.47
C VAL A 131 -25.55 -8.04 8.68
N ALA A 132 -26.86 -7.79 8.49
CA ALA A 132 -27.90 -7.91 9.50
C ALA A 132 -29.18 -8.46 8.85
N LYS A 133 -30.23 -8.70 9.66
CA LYS A 133 -31.53 -9.20 9.15
C LYS A 133 -32.27 -8.17 8.31
N SER A 134 -32.00 -6.87 8.51
CA SER A 134 -32.59 -5.79 7.73
C SER A 134 -31.59 -4.63 7.57
N ARG A 135 -31.84 -3.76 6.58
CA ARG A 135 -31.06 -2.54 6.39
C ARG A 135 -31.11 -1.60 7.58
N SER A 136 -32.29 -1.47 8.21
CA SER A 136 -32.45 -0.64 9.42
C SER A 136 -31.58 -1.15 10.55
N GLN A 137 -31.67 -2.45 10.83
CA GLN A 137 -30.85 -3.08 11.88
C GLN A 137 -29.35 -2.95 11.57
N ALA A 138 -28.94 -3.10 10.33
CA ALA A 138 -27.54 -2.92 9.95
C ALA A 138 -27.03 -1.52 10.33
N TRP A 139 -27.81 -0.48 10.02
CA TRP A 139 -27.47 0.89 10.37
C TRP A 139 -27.47 1.14 11.87
N GLU A 140 -28.45 0.64 12.60
CA GLU A 140 -28.52 0.75 14.07
C GLU A 140 -27.27 0.16 14.73
N GLU A 141 -26.78 -0.97 14.24
CA GLU A 141 -25.65 -1.68 14.83
C GLU A 141 -24.29 -1.10 14.40
N CYS A 142 -24.14 -0.63 13.16
CA CYS A 142 -22.82 -0.23 12.65
C CYS A 142 -22.59 1.27 12.52
N ALA A 143 -23.63 2.12 12.57
CA ALA A 143 -23.51 3.54 12.27
C ALA A 143 -22.49 4.27 13.16
N GLN A 144 -22.48 3.99 14.45
CA GLN A 144 -21.56 4.64 15.38
C GLN A 144 -20.09 4.29 15.06
N SER A 145 -19.81 3.02 14.78
CA SER A 145 -18.45 2.56 14.42
C SER A 145 -18.00 3.12 13.09
N LEU A 146 -18.89 3.15 12.09
CA LEU A 146 -18.59 3.74 10.79
C LEU A 146 -18.37 5.26 10.88
N HIS A 147 -19.19 5.96 11.67
CA HIS A 147 -19.02 7.38 11.92
C HIS A 147 -17.66 7.68 12.56
N TYR A 148 -17.33 6.97 13.62
CA TYR A 148 -16.03 7.11 14.29
C TYR A 148 -14.86 6.86 13.33
N LEU A 149 -14.93 5.80 12.53
CA LEU A 149 -13.89 5.50 11.53
C LEU A 149 -13.75 6.64 10.52
N THR A 150 -14.89 7.15 10.01
CA THR A 150 -14.91 8.24 9.03
C THR A 150 -14.32 9.53 9.62
N GLU A 151 -14.69 9.89 10.85
CA GLU A 151 -14.12 11.04 11.55
C GLU A 151 -12.61 10.91 11.76
N CYS A 152 -12.13 9.75 12.18
CA CYS A 152 -10.69 9.50 12.33
C CYS A 152 -9.94 9.72 11.02
N TYR A 153 -10.42 9.13 9.92
CA TYR A 153 -9.79 9.31 8.62
C TYR A 153 -9.86 10.74 8.12
N ALA A 154 -11.02 11.41 8.27
CA ALA A 154 -11.16 12.82 7.88
C ALA A 154 -10.17 13.71 8.64
N LYS A 155 -10.01 13.49 9.94
CA LYS A 155 -9.03 14.20 10.76
C LYS A 155 -7.60 13.95 10.27
N TRP A 156 -7.23 12.70 10.04
CA TRP A 156 -5.88 12.34 9.60
C TRP A 156 -5.54 12.85 8.20
N PHE A 157 -6.52 12.88 7.30
CA PHE A 157 -6.34 13.48 5.98
C PHE A 157 -6.23 15.00 6.05
N ALA A 158 -6.99 15.66 6.93
CA ALA A 158 -6.84 17.09 7.18
C ALA A 158 -5.43 17.40 7.71
N GLU A 159 -4.95 16.68 8.73
CA GLU A 159 -3.59 16.81 9.26
C GLU A 159 -2.50 16.62 8.18
N ALA A 160 -2.71 15.70 7.24
CA ALA A 160 -1.78 15.46 6.14
C ALA A 160 -1.78 16.58 5.08
N ASN A 161 -2.92 17.28 4.91
CA ASN A 161 -3.12 18.33 3.91
C ASN A 161 -2.75 19.73 4.40
N ASP A 162 -2.77 19.99 5.70
CA ASP A 162 -2.49 21.32 6.28
C ASP A 162 -1.03 21.77 6.15
N GLN A 163 -0.15 20.88 5.74
CA GLN A 163 1.25 21.21 5.49
C GLN A 163 1.52 21.14 3.98
N GLU A 164 1.89 22.24 3.38
CA GLU A 164 2.22 22.38 1.96
C GLU A 164 3.17 21.27 1.50
N GLY A 165 2.73 20.47 0.56
CA GLY A 165 3.52 19.43 -0.09
C GLY A 165 2.66 18.38 -0.81
N ASP A 166 3.13 17.93 -1.90
CA ASP A 166 2.84 16.89 -2.91
C ASP A 166 1.56 16.00 -2.85
N ASP A 167 0.72 16.09 -1.82
CA ASP A 167 -0.44 15.19 -1.65
C ASP A 167 -1.79 15.84 -2.05
N GLN A 168 -1.78 16.63 -3.13
CA GLN A 168 -3.00 17.23 -3.70
C GLN A 168 -4.06 16.17 -4.09
N ALA A 169 -3.61 14.91 -4.29
CA ALA A 169 -4.50 13.80 -4.59
C ALA A 169 -5.42 13.40 -3.40
N LEU A 170 -5.03 13.71 -2.16
CA LEU A 170 -5.86 13.44 -0.98
C LEU A 170 -7.00 14.45 -0.80
N LYS A 171 -6.87 15.66 -1.42
CA LYS A 171 -7.88 16.72 -1.33
C LYS A 171 -9.15 16.42 -2.11
N ASN A 172 -9.11 15.45 -3.02
CA ASN A 172 -10.20 15.12 -3.93
C ASN A 172 -10.86 13.76 -3.60
N LEU A 173 -10.63 13.22 -2.41
CA LEU A 173 -11.35 12.04 -1.95
C LEU A 173 -12.77 12.43 -1.50
N PRO A 174 -13.80 11.67 -1.94
CA PRO A 174 -15.18 11.94 -1.56
C PRO A 174 -15.44 11.75 -0.06
#